data_d3f6f5ca9cc44dee55ed8602e062dc2c
#
_entry.id   d3f6f5ca9cc44dee55ed8602e062dc2c
#
_cell.length_a   1.000
_cell.length_b   1.000
_cell.length_c   1.000
_cell.angle_alpha   90.00
_cell.angle_beta   90.00
_cell.angle_gamma   90.00
#
_symmetry.space_group_name_H-M   'P 1'
#
loop_
_entity.id
_entity.type
_entity.pdbx_description
1 polymer ?
#
loop_
_entity_poly.entity_id
_entity_poly.type
_entity_poly.pdbx_seq_one_letter_code
_entity_poly.pdbx_strand_id
1 'polypeptide(L)'
;NCFEAAAQEYGYKAKNFIIYPIKVNQMRPVVEEIVSHGNKFNIGLEAGSKPELHAVLSIDIDEDAMIICNGYKDESYIELALLAQKMGKRIYLVVEKLMELKTIARLAKKMGVRPNIGIRIKLASSGSGKWEESGGDVSKFGVNSSELLDALELLEKNKMADCLQLIHFHIGSQVTNIRRIKTALKEASQFYVQLKRMGYNINFVDIGGGLGVDYDGTRSATSNSMNYSIQEYVNDAVSAIVDVCEKNELPQPNIITESGRSLTAHHSVLVFEALASTSLPAFDEAEEIDENAHELVKELYELWDNLNQPRLLETWHDALQCREDALNLFNLGLID
;
A
#
# COMPACT_ATOMS: atom_id res chain seq x y z
N ASN A 1 -3.53 -16.52 -12.09
CA ASN A 1 -3.96 -17.72 -11.31
C ASN A 1 -4.73 -17.33 -10.02
N CYS A 2 -4.14 -16.57 -9.05
CA CYS A 2 -4.87 -16.24 -7.82
C CYS A 2 -6.13 -15.38 -8.08
N PHE A 3 -6.05 -14.36 -8.94
CA PHE A 3 -7.22 -13.58 -9.32
C PHE A 3 -8.25 -14.36 -10.09
N GLU A 4 -7.83 -15.24 -11.00
CA GLU A 4 -8.75 -16.12 -11.75
C GLU A 4 -9.51 -17.06 -10.82
N ALA A 5 -8.79 -17.66 -9.84
CA ALA A 5 -9.41 -18.51 -8.83
C ALA A 5 -10.43 -17.75 -7.98
N ALA A 6 -10.05 -16.57 -7.47
CA ALA A 6 -10.96 -15.73 -6.70
C ALA A 6 -12.14 -15.21 -7.53
N ALA A 7 -11.90 -14.81 -8.79
CA ALA A 7 -12.97 -14.36 -9.68
C ALA A 7 -14.00 -15.46 -9.93
N GLN A 8 -13.56 -16.70 -10.10
CA GLN A 8 -14.44 -17.85 -10.24
C GLN A 8 -15.20 -18.16 -8.95
N GLU A 9 -14.52 -18.10 -7.79
CA GLU A 9 -15.09 -18.40 -6.48
C GLU A 9 -16.16 -17.40 -6.06
N TYR A 10 -15.87 -16.09 -6.23
CA TYR A 10 -16.75 -15.00 -5.78
C TYR A 10 -17.62 -14.38 -6.88
N GLY A 11 -17.59 -14.90 -8.10
CA GLY A 11 -18.40 -14.36 -9.20
C GLY A 11 -17.96 -12.97 -9.67
N TYR A 12 -16.68 -12.63 -9.57
CA TYR A 12 -16.14 -11.38 -10.03
C TYR A 12 -16.04 -11.35 -11.56
N LYS A 13 -16.65 -10.33 -12.20
CA LYS A 13 -16.83 -10.25 -13.66
C LYS A 13 -15.96 -9.20 -14.32
N ALA A 14 -15.35 -8.29 -13.56
CA ALA A 14 -14.48 -7.27 -14.10
C ALA A 14 -13.03 -7.78 -14.24
N LYS A 15 -12.10 -6.91 -14.66
CA LYS A 15 -10.70 -7.26 -14.89
C LYS A 15 -9.81 -6.87 -13.71
N ASN A 16 -8.70 -7.55 -13.55
CA ASN A 16 -7.60 -7.09 -12.72
C ASN A 16 -6.44 -6.59 -13.58
N PHE A 17 -5.72 -5.60 -13.07
CA PHE A 17 -4.52 -5.02 -13.65
C PHE A 17 -3.41 -5.04 -12.61
N ILE A 18 -2.23 -5.46 -13.03
CA ILE A 18 -1.03 -5.48 -12.18
C ILE A 18 -0.15 -4.33 -12.62
N ILE A 19 0.06 -3.37 -11.75
CA ILE A 19 0.90 -2.19 -12.03
C ILE A 19 2.19 -2.32 -11.24
N TYR A 20 3.31 -2.32 -11.94
CA TYR A 20 4.62 -2.41 -11.29
C TYR A 20 5.18 -1.02 -10.98
N PRO A 21 5.35 -0.66 -9.70
CA PRO A 21 5.99 0.61 -9.33
C PRO A 21 7.50 0.50 -9.50
N ILE A 22 8.04 1.23 -10.48
CA ILE A 22 9.46 1.11 -10.86
C ILE A 22 10.42 1.53 -9.75
N LYS A 23 9.98 2.37 -8.81
CA LYS A 23 10.77 2.79 -7.63
C LYS A 23 11.29 1.61 -6.79
N VAL A 24 10.61 0.47 -6.82
CA VAL A 24 11.00 -0.71 -6.02
C VAL A 24 12.28 -1.34 -6.56
N ASN A 25 12.39 -1.50 -7.88
CA ASN A 25 13.62 -1.83 -8.59
C ASN A 25 13.54 -1.27 -10.00
N GLN A 26 14.22 -0.16 -10.25
CA GLN A 26 14.19 0.55 -11.53
C GLN A 26 15.31 0.16 -12.49
N MET A 27 16.01 -0.93 -12.21
CA MET A 27 17.00 -1.47 -13.16
C MET A 27 16.29 -1.85 -14.46
N ARG A 28 16.74 -1.26 -15.57
CA ARG A 28 16.09 -1.45 -16.86
C ARG A 28 15.85 -2.91 -17.23
N PRO A 29 16.82 -3.85 -17.10
CA PRO A 29 16.58 -5.25 -17.40
C PRO A 29 15.47 -5.87 -16.55
N VAL A 30 15.37 -5.50 -15.27
CA VAL A 30 14.30 -6.01 -14.38
C VAL A 30 12.93 -5.52 -14.84
N VAL A 31 12.81 -4.24 -15.19
CA VAL A 31 11.53 -3.67 -15.67
C VAL A 31 11.13 -4.30 -17.00
N GLU A 32 12.08 -4.43 -17.95
CA GLU A 32 11.84 -5.05 -19.26
C GLU A 32 11.39 -6.51 -19.12
N GLU A 33 12.00 -7.30 -18.23
CA GLU A 33 11.59 -8.68 -17.95
C GLU A 33 10.16 -8.74 -17.35
N ILE A 34 9.84 -7.88 -16.40
CA ILE A 34 8.51 -7.80 -15.82
C ILE A 34 7.46 -7.48 -16.89
N VAL A 35 7.74 -6.51 -17.76
CA VAL A 35 6.83 -6.12 -18.84
C VAL A 35 6.67 -7.24 -19.85
N SER A 36 7.76 -7.81 -20.35
CA SER A 36 7.72 -8.84 -21.41
C SER A 36 6.95 -10.09 -20.99
N HIS A 37 7.16 -10.54 -19.74
CA HIS A 37 6.44 -11.69 -19.19
C HIS A 37 5.03 -11.35 -18.72
N GLY A 38 4.77 -10.09 -18.39
CA GLY A 38 3.52 -9.58 -17.83
C GLY A 38 2.46 -9.20 -18.86
N ASN A 39 2.80 -9.01 -20.13
CA ASN A 39 1.88 -8.53 -21.18
C ASN A 39 0.55 -9.31 -21.22
N LYS A 40 0.60 -10.61 -21.09
CA LYS A 40 -0.61 -11.47 -21.05
C LYS A 40 -1.47 -11.33 -19.79
N PHE A 41 -1.02 -10.57 -18.79
CA PHE A 41 -1.69 -10.38 -17.51
C PHE A 41 -2.12 -8.92 -17.26
N ASN A 42 -2.28 -8.12 -18.31
CA ASN A 42 -2.60 -6.70 -18.21
C ASN A 42 -1.61 -5.94 -17.31
N ILE A 43 -0.31 -6.18 -17.47
CA ILE A 43 0.72 -5.47 -16.70
C ILE A 43 0.80 -4.01 -17.16
N GLY A 44 1.05 -3.12 -16.21
CA GLY A 44 1.35 -1.73 -16.44
C GLY A 44 2.49 -1.27 -15.54
N LEU A 45 2.85 0.00 -15.64
CA LEU A 45 3.91 0.60 -14.84
C LEU A 45 3.40 1.78 -14.01
N GLU A 46 3.99 1.99 -12.84
CA GLU A 46 3.73 3.17 -12.01
C GLU A 46 5.00 4.04 -11.93
N ALA A 47 4.79 5.35 -12.04
CA ALA A 47 5.79 6.37 -11.81
C ALA A 47 5.33 7.30 -10.68
N GLY A 48 6.12 7.41 -9.62
CA GLY A 48 5.85 8.28 -8.47
C GLY A 48 6.55 9.64 -8.57
N SER A 49 7.29 9.90 -9.66
CA SER A 49 8.02 11.14 -9.90
C SER A 49 8.23 11.40 -11.39
N LYS A 50 8.57 12.65 -11.74
CA LYS A 50 8.86 13.00 -13.13
C LYS A 50 10.04 12.22 -13.72
N PRO A 51 11.20 12.02 -13.04
CA PRO A 51 12.27 11.17 -13.55
C PRO A 51 11.83 9.73 -13.79
N GLU A 52 11.01 9.17 -12.91
CA GLU A 52 10.44 7.83 -13.10
C GLU A 52 9.52 7.78 -14.32
N LEU A 53 8.70 8.82 -14.56
CA LEU A 53 7.86 8.86 -15.77
C LEU A 53 8.71 8.88 -17.04
N HIS A 54 9.84 9.61 -17.07
CA HIS A 54 10.78 9.54 -18.19
C HIS A 54 11.33 8.12 -18.40
N ALA A 55 11.69 7.43 -17.31
CA ALA A 55 12.15 6.05 -17.38
C ALA A 55 11.06 5.13 -17.93
N VAL A 56 9.84 5.22 -17.40
CA VAL A 56 8.68 4.43 -17.86
C VAL A 56 8.40 4.65 -19.33
N LEU A 57 8.42 5.89 -19.81
CA LEU A 57 8.17 6.22 -21.21
C LEU A 57 9.29 5.73 -22.17
N SER A 58 10.46 5.36 -21.63
CA SER A 58 11.58 4.76 -22.40
C SER A 58 11.49 3.23 -22.51
N ILE A 59 10.60 2.59 -21.77
CA ILE A 59 10.37 1.13 -21.84
C ILE A 59 9.41 0.83 -22.97
N ASP A 60 9.72 -0.21 -23.73
CA ASP A 60 8.81 -0.75 -24.74
C ASP A 60 7.71 -1.57 -24.04
N ILE A 61 6.56 -0.93 -23.84
CA ILE A 61 5.39 -1.49 -23.21
C ILE A 61 4.22 -1.44 -24.17
N ASP A 62 3.33 -2.42 -24.10
CA ASP A 62 2.11 -2.50 -24.89
C ASP A 62 1.36 -1.15 -24.94
N GLU A 63 0.81 -0.80 -26.09
CA GLU A 63 0.14 0.49 -26.28
C GLU A 63 -1.08 0.66 -25.34
N ASP A 64 -1.76 -0.45 -25.02
CA ASP A 64 -2.92 -0.46 -24.12
C ASP A 64 -2.52 -0.58 -22.64
N ALA A 65 -1.24 -0.77 -22.32
CA ALA A 65 -0.78 -0.88 -20.95
C ALA A 65 -1.00 0.41 -20.17
N MET A 66 -1.48 0.27 -18.93
CA MET A 66 -1.73 1.42 -18.06
C MET A 66 -0.41 1.98 -17.51
N ILE A 67 -0.29 3.30 -17.49
CA ILE A 67 0.76 4.01 -16.77
C ILE A 67 0.10 4.85 -15.68
N ILE A 68 0.36 4.51 -14.43
CA ILE A 68 -0.17 5.21 -13.27
C ILE A 68 0.85 6.25 -12.79
N CYS A 69 0.44 7.52 -12.72
CA CYS A 69 1.25 8.62 -12.25
C CYS A 69 0.84 8.99 -10.81
N ASN A 70 1.54 8.42 -9.85
CA ASN A 70 1.38 8.69 -8.41
C ASN A 70 2.34 9.80 -7.94
N GLY A 71 2.38 10.01 -6.61
CA GLY A 71 3.26 10.97 -5.95
C GLY A 71 2.87 12.42 -6.21
N TYR A 72 3.59 13.34 -5.57
CA TYR A 72 3.41 14.78 -5.78
C TYR A 72 3.86 15.18 -7.19
N LYS A 73 2.98 15.91 -7.89
CA LYS A 73 3.19 16.30 -9.28
C LYS A 73 3.32 17.83 -9.42
N ASP A 74 4.50 18.27 -9.83
CA ASP A 74 4.69 19.63 -10.29
C ASP A 74 4.08 19.85 -11.69
N GLU A 75 4.06 21.10 -12.16
CA GLU A 75 3.49 21.46 -13.45
C GLU A 75 4.15 20.70 -14.60
N SER A 76 5.48 20.54 -14.57
CA SER A 76 6.22 19.88 -15.63
C SER A 76 6.00 18.36 -15.65
N TYR A 77 5.74 17.74 -14.49
CA TYR A 77 5.35 16.33 -14.45
C TYR A 77 3.96 16.13 -15.07
N ILE A 78 2.99 16.99 -14.71
CA ILE A 78 1.65 16.94 -15.28
C ILE A 78 1.67 17.20 -16.80
N GLU A 79 2.46 18.17 -17.26
CA GLU A 79 2.60 18.48 -18.69
C GLU A 79 3.18 17.30 -19.47
N LEU A 80 4.22 16.64 -18.94
CA LEU A 80 4.81 15.43 -19.53
C LEU A 80 3.78 14.29 -19.61
N ALA A 81 3.03 14.05 -18.56
CA ALA A 81 2.00 13.00 -18.52
C ALA A 81 0.88 13.27 -19.54
N LEU A 82 0.39 14.52 -19.63
CA LEU A 82 -0.61 14.90 -20.63
C LEU A 82 -0.07 14.81 -22.07
N LEU A 83 1.20 15.13 -22.27
CA LEU A 83 1.85 14.99 -23.57
C LEU A 83 1.95 13.51 -23.98
N ALA A 84 2.37 12.65 -23.05
CA ALA A 84 2.40 11.20 -23.27
C ALA A 84 1.03 10.62 -23.60
N GLN A 85 -0.01 11.10 -22.91
CA GLN A 85 -1.39 10.72 -23.22
C GLN A 85 -1.81 11.19 -24.62
N LYS A 86 -1.43 12.40 -25.02
CA LYS A 86 -1.69 12.92 -26.38
C LYS A 86 -0.97 12.10 -27.46
N MET A 87 0.15 11.46 -27.12
CA MET A 87 0.90 10.55 -27.98
C MET A 87 0.32 9.13 -28.02
N GLY A 88 -0.81 8.89 -27.36
CA GLY A 88 -1.50 7.60 -27.37
C GLY A 88 -1.22 6.70 -26.16
N LYS A 89 -0.35 7.10 -25.22
CA LYS A 89 -0.15 6.30 -24.01
C LYS A 89 -1.34 6.38 -23.06
N ARG A 90 -1.67 5.26 -22.43
CA ARG A 90 -2.79 5.16 -21.49
C ARG A 90 -2.38 5.63 -20.07
N ILE A 91 -2.33 6.95 -19.89
CA ILE A 91 -1.89 7.60 -18.66
C ILE A 91 -3.08 7.81 -17.69
N TYR A 92 -2.86 7.57 -16.40
CA TYR A 92 -3.76 7.96 -15.32
C TYR A 92 -3.02 8.87 -14.35
N LEU A 93 -3.49 10.11 -14.19
CA LEU A 93 -2.96 11.07 -13.22
C LEU A 93 -3.69 10.90 -11.89
N VAL A 94 -3.03 10.31 -10.90
CA VAL A 94 -3.60 10.12 -9.56
C VAL A 94 -3.33 11.34 -8.69
N VAL A 95 -4.37 12.09 -8.40
CA VAL A 95 -4.31 13.33 -7.61
C VAL A 95 -4.03 13.01 -6.15
N GLU A 96 -2.94 13.59 -5.64
CA GLU A 96 -2.51 13.49 -4.24
C GLU A 96 -2.92 14.73 -3.42
N LYS A 97 -3.10 15.87 -4.11
CA LYS A 97 -3.48 17.15 -3.51
C LYS A 97 -4.39 17.96 -4.44
N LEU A 98 -5.32 18.71 -3.87
CA LEU A 98 -6.27 19.53 -4.63
C LEU A 98 -5.60 20.53 -5.60
N MET A 99 -4.40 21.04 -5.25
CA MET A 99 -3.63 21.94 -6.12
C MET A 99 -3.20 21.28 -7.43
N GLU A 100 -2.89 19.98 -7.42
CA GLU A 100 -2.55 19.23 -8.63
C GLU A 100 -3.75 19.21 -9.58
N LEU A 101 -4.96 19.00 -9.07
CA LEU A 101 -6.17 18.96 -9.89
C LEU A 101 -6.43 20.31 -10.61
N LYS A 102 -6.17 21.44 -9.93
CA LYS A 102 -6.24 22.76 -10.55
C LYS A 102 -5.25 22.91 -11.70
N THR A 103 -4.04 22.42 -11.52
CA THR A 103 -2.98 22.44 -12.55
C THR A 103 -3.34 21.53 -13.71
N ILE A 104 -3.84 20.30 -13.42
CA ILE A 104 -4.31 19.35 -14.45
C ILE A 104 -5.41 20.01 -15.30
N ALA A 105 -6.42 20.60 -14.66
CA ALA A 105 -7.53 21.22 -15.39
C ALA A 105 -7.05 22.36 -16.31
N ARG A 106 -6.15 23.22 -15.83
CA ARG A 106 -5.56 24.32 -16.60
C ARG A 106 -4.73 23.82 -17.79
N LEU A 107 -3.84 22.86 -17.56
CA LEU A 107 -2.96 22.32 -18.61
C LEU A 107 -3.74 21.47 -19.62
N ALA A 108 -4.67 20.64 -19.18
CA ALA A 108 -5.54 19.84 -20.03
C ALA A 108 -6.31 20.72 -21.02
N LYS A 109 -6.87 21.84 -20.51
CA LYS A 109 -7.55 22.83 -21.37
C LYS A 109 -6.58 23.47 -22.36
N LYS A 110 -5.36 23.89 -21.92
CA LYS A 110 -4.33 24.50 -22.78
C LYS A 110 -3.88 23.55 -23.89
N MET A 111 -3.74 22.27 -23.57
CA MET A 111 -3.22 21.25 -24.51
C MET A 111 -4.31 20.57 -25.36
N GLY A 112 -5.57 20.80 -25.05
CA GLY A 112 -6.71 20.15 -25.71
C GLY A 112 -6.78 18.64 -25.44
N VAL A 113 -6.46 18.20 -24.22
CA VAL A 113 -6.44 16.79 -23.80
C VAL A 113 -7.53 16.54 -22.78
N ARG A 114 -8.23 15.42 -22.88
CA ARG A 114 -9.12 14.91 -21.81
C ARG A 114 -8.32 13.92 -20.95
N PRO A 115 -7.87 14.30 -19.76
CA PRO A 115 -7.04 13.44 -18.93
C PRO A 115 -7.85 12.29 -18.30
N ASN A 116 -7.22 11.12 -18.11
CA ASN A 116 -7.75 10.13 -17.19
C ASN A 116 -7.27 10.50 -15.78
N ILE A 117 -8.20 10.74 -14.87
CA ILE A 117 -7.91 11.20 -13.52
C ILE A 117 -8.23 10.08 -12.53
N GLY A 118 -7.31 9.84 -11.61
CA GLY A 118 -7.53 9.13 -10.38
C GLY A 118 -7.48 10.09 -9.20
N ILE A 119 -8.08 9.72 -8.08
CA ILE A 119 -7.93 10.44 -6.81
C ILE A 119 -7.47 9.46 -5.75
N ARG A 120 -6.37 9.79 -5.06
CA ARG A 120 -5.93 9.06 -3.89
C ARG A 120 -6.70 9.52 -2.66
N ILE A 121 -7.42 8.60 -2.03
CA ILE A 121 -8.18 8.83 -0.80
C ILE A 121 -7.36 8.44 0.43
N LYS A 122 -7.46 9.24 1.48
CA LYS A 122 -6.97 8.88 2.81
C LYS A 122 -8.00 7.99 3.48
N LEU A 123 -7.58 6.83 3.95
CA LEU A 123 -8.43 5.97 4.76
C LEU A 123 -8.20 6.28 6.25
N ALA A 124 -9.27 6.24 7.04
CA ALA A 124 -9.18 6.37 8.50
C ALA A 124 -8.49 5.15 9.13
N SER A 125 -8.65 3.97 8.50
CA SER A 125 -7.93 2.77 8.87
C SER A 125 -6.43 2.94 8.61
N SER A 126 -5.63 3.07 9.69
CA SER A 126 -4.18 3.23 9.61
C SER A 126 -3.49 1.91 9.24
N GLY A 127 -2.46 1.98 8.41
CA GLY A 127 -1.49 0.91 8.22
C GLY A 127 -0.65 0.69 9.48
N SER A 128 0.06 -0.43 9.58
CA SER A 128 1.11 -0.65 10.58
C SER A 128 2.39 -1.13 9.90
N GLY A 129 3.48 -0.95 10.60
CA GLY A 129 4.81 -1.35 10.18
C GLY A 129 5.79 -0.19 10.31
N LYS A 130 7.07 -0.42 9.99
CA LYS A 130 8.15 0.61 10.01
C LYS A 130 7.81 1.92 9.25
N TRP A 131 6.72 1.95 8.50
CA TRP A 131 6.26 3.05 7.64
C TRP A 131 4.81 3.47 7.97
N GLU A 132 4.42 3.40 9.24
CA GLU A 132 3.09 3.76 9.75
C GLU A 132 2.68 5.20 9.41
N GLU A 133 3.66 6.10 9.32
CA GLU A 133 3.47 7.52 8.96
C GLU A 133 2.99 7.75 7.50
N SER A 134 2.96 6.71 6.67
CA SER A 134 2.51 6.82 5.26
C SER A 134 1.02 6.55 5.06
N GLY A 135 0.28 6.17 6.09
CA GLY A 135 -1.16 5.87 6.07
C GLY A 135 -1.97 6.72 7.07
N GLY A 136 -3.30 6.61 7.02
CA GLY A 136 -4.22 7.31 7.92
C GLY A 136 -4.37 8.82 7.64
N ASP A 137 -5.12 9.51 8.49
CA ASP A 137 -5.43 10.96 8.35
C ASP A 137 -4.19 11.87 8.36
N VAL A 138 -3.10 11.44 8.99
CA VAL A 138 -1.82 12.18 9.09
C VAL A 138 -0.94 11.97 7.86
N SER A 139 -1.34 11.11 6.92
CA SER A 139 -0.58 10.85 5.69
C SER A 139 -0.28 12.14 4.92
N LYS A 140 0.95 12.26 4.43
CA LYS A 140 1.39 13.37 3.55
C LYS A 140 0.66 13.38 2.20
N PHE A 141 0.12 12.24 1.81
CA PHE A 141 -0.46 11.98 0.49
C PHE A 141 -1.92 11.60 0.57
N GLY A 142 -2.64 11.95 -0.48
CA GLY A 142 -4.07 11.68 -0.61
C GLY A 142 -4.93 12.80 -0.04
N VAL A 143 -6.21 12.78 -0.41
CA VAL A 143 -7.23 13.74 0.01
C VAL A 143 -8.13 13.12 1.09
N ASN A 144 -8.54 13.91 2.05
CA ASN A 144 -9.58 13.52 3.01
C ASN A 144 -10.98 13.70 2.39
N SER A 145 -12.03 13.33 3.13
CA SER A 145 -13.41 13.39 2.61
C SER A 145 -13.85 14.79 2.22
N SER A 146 -13.45 15.84 2.96
CA SER A 146 -13.76 17.24 2.61
C SER A 146 -13.04 17.67 1.34
N GLU A 147 -11.73 17.40 1.25
CA GLU A 147 -10.94 17.69 0.06
C GLU A 147 -11.43 16.90 -1.18
N LEU A 148 -11.98 15.70 -0.98
CA LEU A 148 -12.60 14.92 -2.05
C LEU A 148 -13.83 15.65 -2.60
N LEU A 149 -14.71 16.16 -1.74
CA LEU A 149 -15.87 16.94 -2.20
C LEU A 149 -15.45 18.21 -2.95
N ASP A 150 -14.44 18.92 -2.47
CA ASP A 150 -13.87 20.07 -3.17
C ASP A 150 -13.28 19.68 -4.53
N ALA A 151 -12.65 18.51 -4.64
CA ALA A 151 -12.14 17.99 -5.90
C ALA A 151 -13.25 17.68 -6.89
N LEU A 152 -14.36 17.07 -6.42
CA LEU A 152 -15.53 16.78 -7.24
C LEU A 152 -16.16 18.08 -7.77
N GLU A 153 -16.35 19.08 -6.92
CA GLU A 153 -16.86 20.41 -7.33
C GLU A 153 -15.95 21.07 -8.38
N LEU A 154 -14.63 20.95 -8.20
CA LEU A 154 -13.65 21.48 -9.16
C LEU A 154 -13.74 20.78 -10.52
N LEU A 155 -13.92 19.45 -10.54
CA LEU A 155 -14.12 18.69 -11.77
C LEU A 155 -15.40 19.11 -12.50
N GLU A 156 -16.50 19.28 -11.78
CA GLU A 156 -17.77 19.73 -12.36
C GLU A 156 -17.66 21.13 -12.95
N LYS A 157 -17.09 22.08 -12.21
CA LYS A 157 -16.84 23.46 -12.69
C LYS A 157 -16.02 23.51 -13.98
N ASN A 158 -15.08 22.56 -14.14
CA ASN A 158 -14.25 22.47 -15.34
C ASN A 158 -14.87 21.55 -16.43
N LYS A 159 -16.05 21.00 -16.22
CA LYS A 159 -16.70 20.03 -17.13
C LYS A 159 -15.82 18.79 -17.37
N MET A 160 -15.21 18.29 -16.31
CA MET A 160 -14.26 17.17 -16.30
C MET A 160 -14.70 16.02 -15.37
N ALA A 161 -15.98 15.99 -14.97
CA ALA A 161 -16.50 14.92 -14.11
C ALA A 161 -16.32 13.52 -14.72
N ASP A 162 -16.45 13.40 -16.03
CA ASP A 162 -16.22 12.18 -16.81
C ASP A 162 -14.74 11.74 -16.87
N CYS A 163 -13.81 12.65 -16.57
CA CYS A 163 -12.39 12.35 -16.50
C CYS A 163 -12.03 11.55 -15.25
N LEU A 164 -12.82 11.62 -14.16
CA LEU A 164 -12.60 10.87 -12.95
C LEU A 164 -13.03 9.42 -13.14
N GLN A 165 -12.05 8.52 -13.21
CA GLN A 165 -12.29 7.11 -13.53
C GLN A 165 -11.69 6.15 -12.50
N LEU A 166 -10.84 6.64 -11.60
CA LEU A 166 -10.06 5.80 -10.70
C LEU A 166 -10.06 6.39 -9.30
N ILE A 167 -10.28 5.52 -8.30
CA ILE A 167 -9.93 5.82 -6.91
C ILE A 167 -8.74 4.96 -6.51
N HIS A 168 -7.80 5.55 -5.77
CA HIS A 168 -6.60 4.90 -5.28
C HIS A 168 -6.48 5.06 -3.78
N PHE A 169 -5.97 4.04 -3.12
CA PHE A 169 -5.52 4.13 -1.74
C PHE A 169 -4.26 3.31 -1.52
N HIS A 170 -3.50 3.66 -0.50
CA HIS A 170 -2.29 2.93 -0.13
C HIS A 170 -2.16 2.84 1.38
N ILE A 171 -2.08 1.63 1.90
CA ILE A 171 -2.08 1.34 3.35
C ILE A 171 -0.69 1.20 3.96
N GLY A 172 0.36 1.42 3.18
CA GLY A 172 1.74 1.30 3.61
C GLY A 172 2.52 0.21 2.87
N SER A 173 3.72 -0.06 3.32
CA SER A 173 4.61 -1.08 2.75
C SER A 173 4.84 -2.19 3.75
N GLN A 174 5.00 -3.43 3.29
CA GLN A 174 5.21 -4.60 4.14
C GLN A 174 4.08 -4.72 5.18
N VAL A 175 2.83 -4.80 4.71
CA VAL A 175 1.68 -4.99 5.59
C VAL A 175 1.66 -6.44 6.05
N THR A 176 1.94 -6.66 7.32
CA THR A 176 2.17 -8.01 7.88
C THR A 176 0.89 -8.73 8.29
N ASN A 177 -0.21 -7.98 8.50
CA ASN A 177 -1.45 -8.52 9.03
C ASN A 177 -2.62 -8.34 8.07
N ILE A 178 -3.23 -9.45 7.65
CA ILE A 178 -4.37 -9.50 6.72
C ILE A 178 -5.59 -8.70 7.20
N ARG A 179 -5.83 -8.61 8.51
CA ARG A 179 -6.98 -7.87 9.06
C ARG A 179 -6.98 -6.39 8.68
N ARG A 180 -5.79 -5.79 8.56
CA ARG A 180 -5.64 -4.39 8.16
C ARG A 180 -6.00 -4.18 6.70
N ILE A 181 -5.60 -5.11 5.85
CA ILE A 181 -5.97 -5.13 4.43
C ILE A 181 -7.49 -5.22 4.31
N LYS A 182 -8.13 -6.14 5.03
CA LYS A 182 -9.61 -6.30 5.05
C LYS A 182 -10.33 -5.02 5.48
N THR A 183 -9.83 -4.35 6.51
CA THR A 183 -10.43 -3.10 7.00
C THR A 183 -10.31 -1.98 5.97
N ALA A 184 -9.14 -1.81 5.37
CA ALA A 184 -8.91 -0.80 4.34
C ALA A 184 -9.76 -1.06 3.08
N LEU A 185 -9.87 -2.30 2.64
CA LEU A 185 -10.71 -2.68 1.51
C LEU A 185 -12.19 -2.37 1.75
N LYS A 186 -12.70 -2.66 2.94
CA LYS A 186 -14.08 -2.32 3.31
C LYS A 186 -14.33 -0.82 3.27
N GLU A 187 -13.42 -0.03 3.84
CA GLU A 187 -13.53 1.42 3.84
C GLU A 187 -13.46 1.99 2.40
N ALA A 188 -12.47 1.60 1.61
CA ALA A 188 -12.32 2.05 0.23
C ALA A 188 -13.51 1.68 -0.65
N SER A 189 -14.10 0.50 -0.45
CA SER A 189 -15.30 0.06 -1.16
C SER A 189 -16.50 0.97 -0.88
N GLN A 190 -16.60 1.58 0.31
CA GLN A 190 -17.66 2.55 0.59
C GLN A 190 -17.46 3.87 -0.19
N PHE A 191 -16.22 4.33 -0.37
CA PHE A 191 -15.94 5.49 -1.24
C PHE A 191 -16.36 5.20 -2.68
N TYR A 192 -16.08 4.01 -3.19
CA TYR A 192 -16.56 3.60 -4.51
C TYR A 192 -18.08 3.69 -4.62
N VAL A 193 -18.82 3.14 -3.65
CA VAL A 193 -20.29 3.19 -3.62
C VAL A 193 -20.80 4.63 -3.62
N GLN A 194 -20.25 5.49 -2.77
CA GLN A 194 -20.72 6.88 -2.67
C GLN A 194 -20.46 7.64 -3.97
N LEU A 195 -19.28 7.51 -4.57
CA LEU A 195 -18.97 8.17 -5.85
C LEU A 195 -19.87 7.67 -6.98
N LYS A 196 -20.16 6.37 -7.04
CA LYS A 196 -21.12 5.82 -8.03
C LYS A 196 -22.52 6.37 -7.82
N ARG A 197 -23.00 6.50 -6.56
CA ARG A 197 -24.31 7.10 -6.23
C ARG A 197 -24.39 8.58 -6.56
N MET A 198 -23.27 9.31 -6.47
CA MET A 198 -23.15 10.70 -6.90
C MET A 198 -23.08 10.86 -8.43
N GLY A 199 -23.09 9.76 -9.19
CA GLY A 199 -23.11 9.77 -10.66
C GLY A 199 -21.73 9.75 -11.33
N TYR A 200 -20.64 9.59 -10.57
CA TYR A 200 -19.30 9.48 -11.15
C TYR A 200 -19.06 8.11 -11.78
N ASN A 201 -18.40 8.08 -12.94
CA ASN A 201 -18.11 6.85 -13.66
C ASN A 201 -16.77 6.26 -13.24
N ILE A 202 -16.66 5.83 -11.97
CA ILE A 202 -15.46 5.15 -11.48
C ILE A 202 -15.41 3.75 -12.11
N ASN A 203 -14.34 3.49 -12.86
CA ASN A 203 -14.11 2.23 -13.56
C ASN A 203 -13.05 1.37 -12.87
N PHE A 204 -12.20 1.98 -12.03
CA PHE A 204 -11.06 1.34 -11.40
C PHE A 204 -11.01 1.64 -9.90
N VAL A 205 -10.75 0.60 -9.14
CA VAL A 205 -10.35 0.68 -7.73
C VAL A 205 -8.91 0.18 -7.63
N ASP A 206 -8.00 1.10 -7.42
CA ASP A 206 -6.59 0.80 -7.23
C ASP A 206 -6.34 0.63 -5.72
N ILE A 207 -6.12 -0.62 -5.34
CA ILE A 207 -5.90 -1.00 -3.93
C ILE A 207 -4.45 -0.80 -3.48
N GLY A 208 -3.64 -0.19 -4.34
CA GLY A 208 -2.24 0.13 -4.06
C GLY A 208 -1.36 -1.10 -3.93
N GLY A 209 -0.25 -0.88 -3.25
CA GLY A 209 0.68 -1.94 -2.86
C GLY A 209 0.55 -2.30 -1.39
N GLY A 210 1.67 -2.77 -0.84
CA GLY A 210 1.74 -3.12 0.58
C GLY A 210 1.73 -4.61 0.86
N LEU A 211 1.47 -5.45 -0.15
CA LEU A 211 1.58 -6.90 -0.01
C LEU A 211 2.91 -7.27 0.64
N GLY A 212 2.84 -7.95 1.77
CA GLY A 212 3.99 -8.37 2.55
C GLY A 212 4.81 -9.46 1.85
N VAL A 213 6.06 -9.59 2.28
CA VAL A 213 6.95 -10.68 1.91
C VAL A 213 7.42 -11.36 3.18
N ASP A 214 7.40 -12.67 3.18
CA ASP A 214 7.89 -13.48 4.28
C ASP A 214 9.41 -13.69 4.11
N TYR A 215 10.20 -12.75 4.66
CA TYR A 215 11.66 -12.79 4.54
C TYR A 215 12.32 -13.80 5.46
N ASP A 216 11.73 -14.08 6.62
CA ASP A 216 12.29 -14.95 7.64
C ASP A 216 11.65 -16.36 7.69
N GLY A 217 10.61 -16.59 6.89
CA GLY A 217 9.92 -17.88 6.79
C GLY A 217 8.99 -18.20 7.96
N THR A 218 8.76 -17.26 8.89
CA THR A 218 7.96 -17.51 10.09
C THR A 218 6.47 -17.52 9.87
N ARG A 219 5.99 -16.94 8.76
CA ARG A 219 4.56 -16.75 8.44
C ARG A 219 3.79 -16.12 9.59
N SER A 220 4.37 -15.11 10.18
CA SER A 220 3.85 -14.38 11.34
C SER A 220 3.58 -12.91 11.00
N ALA A 221 2.95 -12.18 11.93
CA ALA A 221 2.71 -10.75 11.79
C ALA A 221 3.92 -9.87 12.16
N THR A 222 5.13 -10.44 12.27
CA THR A 222 6.36 -9.68 12.53
C THR A 222 6.74 -8.78 11.34
N SER A 223 7.59 -7.79 11.58
CA SER A 223 7.99 -6.81 10.55
C SER A 223 8.68 -7.42 9.33
N ASN A 224 9.24 -8.63 9.47
CA ASN A 224 9.99 -9.34 8.42
C ASN A 224 9.20 -10.51 7.80
N SER A 225 7.91 -10.61 8.13
CA SER A 225 7.05 -11.70 7.65
C SER A 225 5.65 -11.19 7.31
N MET A 226 4.73 -12.09 6.99
CA MET A 226 3.31 -11.83 6.83
C MET A 226 2.50 -13.07 7.23
N ASN A 227 1.33 -12.86 7.82
CA ASN A 227 0.47 -13.93 8.33
C ASN A 227 -0.60 -14.40 7.34
N TYR A 228 -0.40 -14.20 6.05
CA TYR A 228 -1.36 -14.55 4.99
C TYR A 228 -0.66 -14.99 3.70
N SER A 229 -1.37 -15.69 2.85
CA SER A 229 -0.92 -16.05 1.51
C SER A 229 -1.36 -15.02 0.46
N ILE A 230 -0.74 -15.05 -0.73
CA ILE A 230 -1.18 -14.24 -1.88
C ILE A 230 -2.62 -14.57 -2.26
N GLN A 231 -3.02 -15.85 -2.19
CA GLN A 231 -4.39 -16.26 -2.50
C GLN A 231 -5.38 -15.67 -1.50
N GLU A 232 -5.08 -15.67 -0.22
CA GLU A 232 -5.91 -15.07 0.83
C GLU A 232 -6.07 -13.56 0.63
N TYR A 233 -4.96 -12.85 0.32
CA TYR A 233 -5.01 -11.43 -0.03
C TYR A 233 -5.93 -11.16 -1.21
N VAL A 234 -5.82 -11.95 -2.27
CA VAL A 234 -6.65 -11.77 -3.48
C VAL A 234 -8.11 -12.11 -3.21
N ASN A 235 -8.37 -13.17 -2.46
CA ASN A 235 -9.72 -13.54 -2.05
C ASN A 235 -10.40 -12.40 -1.27
N ASP A 236 -9.68 -11.80 -0.33
CA ASP A 236 -10.19 -10.68 0.45
C ASP A 236 -10.44 -9.43 -0.41
N ALA A 237 -9.54 -9.14 -1.36
CA ALA A 237 -9.70 -8.01 -2.25
C ALA A 237 -10.92 -8.18 -3.17
N VAL A 238 -11.08 -9.36 -3.75
CA VAL A 238 -12.18 -9.66 -4.67
C VAL A 238 -13.51 -9.74 -3.93
N SER A 239 -13.59 -10.50 -2.83
CA SER A 239 -14.83 -10.66 -2.07
C SER A 239 -15.35 -9.33 -1.52
N ALA A 240 -14.48 -8.48 -0.97
CA ALA A 240 -14.89 -7.17 -0.44
C ALA A 240 -15.52 -6.26 -1.51
N ILE A 241 -15.01 -6.31 -2.75
CA ILE A 241 -15.55 -5.54 -3.87
C ILE A 241 -16.88 -6.15 -4.35
N VAL A 242 -16.93 -7.48 -4.50
CA VAL A 242 -18.16 -8.17 -4.94
C VAL A 242 -19.28 -7.94 -3.95
N ASP A 243 -19.06 -8.20 -2.67
CA ASP A 243 -20.08 -8.05 -1.60
C ASP A 243 -20.69 -6.65 -1.58
N VAL A 244 -19.85 -5.61 -1.68
CA VAL A 244 -20.34 -4.24 -1.65
C VAL A 244 -21.09 -3.86 -2.91
N CYS A 245 -20.66 -4.35 -4.08
CA CYS A 245 -21.33 -4.10 -5.35
C CYS A 245 -22.69 -4.80 -5.41
N GLU A 246 -22.77 -6.06 -5.00
CA GLU A 246 -24.03 -6.82 -4.95
C GLU A 246 -25.04 -6.18 -3.99
N LYS A 247 -24.59 -5.85 -2.77
CA LYS A 247 -25.43 -5.20 -1.75
C LYS A 247 -26.02 -3.86 -2.22
N ASN A 248 -25.32 -3.15 -3.10
CA ASN A 248 -25.73 -1.82 -3.57
C ASN A 248 -26.23 -1.81 -5.01
N GLU A 249 -26.35 -2.97 -5.65
CA GLU A 249 -26.76 -3.14 -7.06
C GLU A 249 -25.91 -2.29 -8.03
N LEU A 250 -24.60 -2.23 -7.78
CA LEU A 250 -23.63 -1.47 -8.57
C LEU A 250 -22.76 -2.41 -9.44
N PRO A 251 -22.28 -1.91 -10.60
CA PRO A 251 -21.32 -2.66 -11.39
C PRO A 251 -20.02 -2.84 -10.64
N GLN A 252 -19.36 -3.99 -10.85
CA GLN A 252 -18.06 -4.27 -10.25
C GLN A 252 -16.97 -3.44 -10.98
N PRO A 253 -16.12 -2.68 -10.26
CA PRO A 253 -15.00 -1.97 -10.87
C PRO A 253 -13.86 -2.94 -11.21
N ASN A 254 -12.99 -2.55 -12.13
CA ASN A 254 -11.72 -3.24 -12.31
C ASN A 254 -10.82 -3.00 -11.10
N ILE A 255 -10.09 -4.02 -10.67
CA ILE A 255 -9.13 -3.93 -9.57
C ILE A 255 -7.73 -3.68 -10.14
N ILE A 256 -7.02 -2.72 -9.54
CA ILE A 256 -5.59 -2.47 -9.79
C ILE A 256 -4.82 -2.82 -8.52
N THR A 257 -3.65 -3.45 -8.69
CA THR A 257 -2.68 -3.70 -7.60
C THR A 257 -1.31 -3.15 -7.96
N GLU A 258 -0.63 -2.55 -6.97
CA GLU A 258 0.72 -1.97 -7.12
C GLU A 258 1.76 -2.70 -6.23
N SER A 259 1.71 -4.01 -6.18
CA SER A 259 2.51 -4.84 -5.24
C SER A 259 3.94 -5.10 -5.73
N GLY A 260 4.74 -4.05 -5.88
CA GLY A 260 6.10 -4.13 -6.42
C GLY A 260 7.06 -4.97 -5.58
N ARG A 261 7.03 -4.83 -4.25
CA ARG A 261 7.90 -5.59 -3.34
C ARG A 261 7.78 -7.11 -3.55
N SER A 262 6.57 -7.63 -3.65
CA SER A 262 6.34 -9.06 -3.83
C SER A 262 6.84 -9.61 -5.17
N LEU A 263 6.95 -8.76 -6.20
CA LEU A 263 7.50 -9.14 -7.51
C LEU A 263 9.03 -9.23 -7.52
N THR A 264 9.72 -8.36 -6.77
CA THR A 264 11.17 -8.20 -6.87
C THR A 264 11.95 -8.50 -5.60
N ALA A 265 11.30 -8.84 -4.49
CA ALA A 265 11.98 -9.11 -3.22
C ALA A 265 13.00 -10.26 -3.31
N HIS A 266 12.74 -11.26 -4.14
CA HIS A 266 13.60 -12.44 -4.30
C HIS A 266 14.54 -12.36 -5.51
N HIS A 267 14.65 -11.20 -6.16
CA HIS A 267 15.48 -11.01 -7.34
C HIS A 267 16.98 -11.12 -7.03
N SER A 268 17.40 -10.85 -5.79
CA SER A 268 18.77 -10.98 -5.33
C SER A 268 18.83 -11.38 -3.87
N VAL A 269 19.90 -12.11 -3.51
CA VAL A 269 20.17 -12.58 -2.14
C VAL A 269 21.59 -12.16 -1.77
N LEU A 270 21.76 -11.57 -0.60
CA LEU A 270 23.05 -11.30 0.01
C LEU A 270 23.41 -12.43 0.97
N VAL A 271 24.51 -13.09 0.71
CA VAL A 271 25.08 -14.10 1.61
C VAL A 271 26.36 -13.54 2.22
N PHE A 272 26.46 -13.57 3.54
CA PHE A 272 27.63 -13.10 4.28
C PHE A 272 27.88 -13.98 5.50
N GLU A 273 29.14 -13.99 5.96
CA GLU A 273 29.53 -14.65 7.18
C GLU A 273 29.48 -13.67 8.35
N ALA A 274 28.89 -14.09 9.47
CA ALA A 274 28.91 -13.31 10.70
C ALA A 274 30.30 -13.45 11.36
N LEU A 275 31.10 -12.40 11.37
CA LEU A 275 32.45 -12.41 11.91
C LEU A 275 32.48 -12.30 13.42
N ALA A 276 31.53 -11.65 14.04
CA ALA A 276 31.39 -11.45 15.47
C ALA A 276 29.95 -11.13 15.86
N SER A 277 29.58 -11.37 17.08
CA SER A 277 28.34 -10.93 17.70
C SER A 277 28.65 -10.23 19.02
N THR A 278 27.84 -9.19 19.33
CA THR A 278 27.85 -8.60 20.67
C THR A 278 26.62 -9.12 21.40
N SER A 279 26.86 -9.79 22.50
CA SER A 279 25.78 -10.26 23.38
C SER A 279 25.92 -9.59 24.76
N LEU A 280 24.79 -9.39 25.40
CA LEU A 280 24.79 -9.07 26.83
C LEU A 280 25.32 -10.30 27.61
N PRO A 281 25.94 -10.07 28.78
CA PRO A 281 26.34 -11.20 29.64
C PRO A 281 25.12 -12.10 29.87
N ALA A 282 25.32 -13.41 29.64
CA ALA A 282 24.31 -14.39 30.04
C ALA A 282 24.43 -14.58 31.54
N PHE A 283 23.32 -14.48 32.25
CA PHE A 283 23.20 -14.83 33.63
C PHE A 283 22.58 -16.23 33.69
N ASP A 284 23.26 -17.16 34.31
CA ASP A 284 22.79 -18.56 34.42
C ASP A 284 21.67 -18.71 35.46
N GLU A 285 21.59 -17.78 36.42
CA GLU A 285 20.56 -17.74 37.47
C GLU A 285 20.05 -16.31 37.62
N ALA A 286 18.75 -16.14 37.77
CA ALA A 286 18.16 -14.87 38.13
C ALA A 286 18.48 -14.59 39.63
N GLU A 287 18.90 -13.36 39.93
CA GLU A 287 19.06 -12.92 41.31
C GLU A 287 17.73 -12.97 42.07
N GLU A 288 17.75 -13.24 43.36
CA GLU A 288 16.56 -13.17 44.20
C GLU A 288 15.97 -11.75 44.13
N ILE A 289 14.67 -11.65 43.85
CA ILE A 289 13.99 -10.36 43.75
C ILE A 289 13.63 -9.85 45.14
N ASP A 290 13.91 -8.55 45.39
CA ASP A 290 13.43 -7.86 46.59
C ASP A 290 11.88 -7.84 46.57
N GLU A 291 11.25 -8.17 47.69
CA GLU A 291 9.78 -8.14 47.84
C GLU A 291 9.20 -6.76 47.50
N ASN A 292 9.98 -5.70 47.66
CA ASN A 292 9.61 -4.32 47.35
C ASN A 292 9.99 -3.88 45.92
N ALA A 293 10.49 -4.79 45.05
CA ALA A 293 10.85 -4.47 43.69
C ALA A 293 9.63 -3.92 42.92
N HIS A 294 9.89 -3.05 41.95
CA HIS A 294 8.88 -2.49 41.09
C HIS A 294 8.10 -3.60 40.32
N GLU A 295 6.82 -3.40 40.07
CA GLU A 295 5.95 -4.40 39.41
C GLU A 295 6.54 -4.89 38.08
N LEU A 296 7.12 -4.01 37.25
CA LEU A 296 7.77 -4.38 35.99
C LEU A 296 8.95 -5.35 36.19
N VAL A 297 9.68 -5.24 37.31
CA VAL A 297 10.77 -6.18 37.63
C VAL A 297 10.21 -7.54 37.99
N LYS A 298 9.11 -7.57 38.74
CA LYS A 298 8.41 -8.80 39.10
C LYS A 298 7.82 -9.48 37.85
N GLU A 299 7.18 -8.71 36.97
CA GLU A 299 6.64 -9.20 35.71
C GLU A 299 7.75 -9.79 34.82
N LEU A 300 8.90 -9.10 34.70
CA LEU A 300 10.03 -9.61 33.93
C LEU A 300 10.59 -10.92 34.51
N TYR A 301 10.60 -11.04 35.84
CA TYR A 301 10.99 -12.26 36.51
C TYR A 301 10.00 -13.41 36.28
N GLU A 302 8.72 -13.16 36.36
CA GLU A 302 7.68 -14.14 36.01
C GLU A 302 7.81 -14.64 34.58
N LEU A 303 8.11 -13.74 33.64
CA LEU A 303 8.42 -14.10 32.24
C LEU A 303 9.64 -15.01 32.14
N TRP A 304 10.68 -14.75 32.94
CA TRP A 304 11.88 -15.58 33.01
C TRP A 304 11.60 -16.96 33.62
N ASP A 305 10.91 -17.01 34.74
CA ASP A 305 10.63 -18.27 35.47
C ASP A 305 9.69 -19.20 34.66
N ASN A 306 8.79 -18.61 33.89
CA ASN A 306 7.86 -19.34 33.03
C ASN A 306 8.37 -19.56 31.59
N LEU A 307 9.65 -19.31 31.33
CA LEU A 307 10.24 -19.45 30.00
C LEU A 307 10.13 -20.89 29.47
N ASN A 308 9.45 -21.05 28.34
CA ASN A 308 9.33 -22.35 27.69
C ASN A 308 9.48 -22.22 26.15
N GLN A 309 9.99 -23.27 25.53
CA GLN A 309 10.28 -23.29 24.08
C GLN A 309 9.09 -22.95 23.19
N PRO A 310 7.86 -23.44 23.41
CA PRO A 310 6.73 -23.17 22.55
C PRO A 310 6.29 -21.69 22.51
N ARG A 311 6.62 -20.92 23.56
CA ARG A 311 6.21 -19.50 23.71
C ARG A 311 7.39 -18.53 23.72
N LEU A 312 8.57 -18.98 23.33
CA LEU A 312 9.79 -18.17 23.42
C LEU A 312 9.66 -16.81 22.74
N LEU A 313 9.00 -16.74 21.59
CA LEU A 313 8.81 -15.49 20.83
C LEU A 313 7.82 -14.54 21.53
N GLU A 314 6.72 -15.06 22.08
CA GLU A 314 5.77 -14.27 22.87
C GLU A 314 6.46 -13.69 24.10
N THR A 315 7.12 -14.54 24.88
CA THR A 315 7.88 -14.15 26.10
C THR A 315 8.93 -13.09 25.79
N TRP A 316 9.63 -13.21 24.64
CA TRP A 316 10.59 -12.21 24.20
C TRP A 316 9.92 -10.85 23.91
N HIS A 317 8.75 -10.85 23.24
CA HIS A 317 8.00 -9.62 22.95
C HIS A 317 7.48 -8.97 24.25
N ASP A 318 6.99 -9.76 25.20
CA ASP A 318 6.52 -9.27 26.49
C ASP A 318 7.67 -8.66 27.30
N ALA A 319 8.84 -9.31 27.31
CA ALA A 319 10.04 -8.77 27.96
C ALA A 319 10.53 -7.45 27.32
N LEU A 320 10.45 -7.32 26.00
CA LEU A 320 10.75 -6.05 25.32
C LEU A 320 9.74 -4.96 25.71
N GLN A 321 8.46 -5.30 25.85
CA GLN A 321 7.44 -4.36 26.29
C GLN A 321 7.69 -3.87 27.72
N CYS A 322 7.97 -4.78 28.67
CA CYS A 322 8.36 -4.42 30.05
C CYS A 322 9.55 -3.46 30.07
N ARG A 323 10.56 -3.69 29.21
CA ARG A 323 11.72 -2.80 29.11
C ARG A 323 11.34 -1.42 28.59
N GLU A 324 10.46 -1.33 27.57
CA GLU A 324 9.99 -0.05 27.04
C GLU A 324 9.17 0.72 28.07
N ASP A 325 8.31 0.04 28.82
CA ASP A 325 7.51 0.64 29.87
C ASP A 325 8.40 1.16 31.01
N ALA A 326 9.43 0.40 31.40
CA ALA A 326 10.42 0.86 32.36
C ALA A 326 11.17 2.11 31.89
N LEU A 327 11.61 2.14 30.62
CA LEU A 327 12.27 3.31 30.03
C LEU A 327 11.33 4.54 30.00
N ASN A 328 10.05 4.35 29.72
CA ASN A 328 9.06 5.41 29.74
C ASN A 328 8.90 5.98 31.16
N LEU A 329 8.77 5.13 32.19
CA LEU A 329 8.68 5.55 33.58
C LEU A 329 9.96 6.27 34.04
N PHE A 330 11.13 5.77 33.65
CA PHE A 330 12.43 6.42 33.92
C PHE A 330 12.49 7.82 33.28
N ASN A 331 12.11 7.95 32.01
CA ASN A 331 12.08 9.24 31.31
C ASN A 331 11.09 10.25 31.93
N LEU A 332 10.04 9.77 32.60
CA LEU A 332 9.09 10.59 33.35
C LEU A 332 9.56 10.88 34.78
N GLY A 333 10.70 10.32 35.22
CA GLY A 333 11.21 10.46 36.58
C GLY A 333 10.36 9.77 37.64
N LEU A 334 9.64 8.73 37.25
CA LEU A 334 8.77 7.95 38.17
C LEU A 334 9.49 6.74 38.76
N ILE A 335 10.57 6.31 38.17
CA ILE A 335 11.51 5.27 38.66
C ILE A 335 12.95 5.72 38.47
N ASP A 336 13.88 5.13 39.25
CA ASP A 336 15.34 5.40 39.21
C ASP A 336 16.05 4.58 38.14
#